data_e9535c70154e3e255ee67822a8db627c
#
_entry.id   e9535c70154e3e255ee67822a8db627c
#
_cell.length_a   1.000
_cell.length_b   1.000
_cell.length_c   1.000
_cell.angle_alpha   90.00
_cell.angle_beta   90.00
_cell.angle_gamma   90.00
#
_symmetry.space_group_name_H-M   'P 1'
#
loop_
_entity.id
_entity.type
_entity.pdbx_description
1 polymer ?
#
loop_
_entity_poly.entity_id
_entity_poly.type
_entity_poly.pdbx_seq_one_letter_code
_entity_poly.pdbx_strand_id
1 'polypeptide(L)'
;MPDWCDTRMTIEGPKDQVENIRKLILQWTSKNYAKNDFGHGWLGNVVLGAGFSYGGENGLSCRGSITEIGEVEEKDPGLYYFQLWYISAWEDVSETWQIILEKFAPSCKMYYCAEELEGDFFITNDKNKRYYEEECIIDSYLEETNPMKMKWNFDEWEYIDRKTLKEKLSQIFGSMTLPKLIEKAKNIPVTNEEWVKIHMIEYV
;
A
#
# COMPACT_ATOMS: atom_id res chain seq x y z
N MET A 1 1.53 15.57 -13.45
CA MET A 1 2.45 14.64 -12.73
C MET A 1 1.70 13.32 -12.62
N PRO A 2 2.35 12.19 -12.56
CA PRO A 2 1.63 10.97 -12.26
C PRO A 2 1.15 11.00 -10.81
N ASP A 3 -0.05 10.52 -10.57
CA ASP A 3 -0.52 10.23 -9.24
C ASP A 3 0.21 8.97 -8.76
N TRP A 4 0.80 9.02 -7.58
CA TRP A 4 1.65 7.96 -7.07
C TRP A 4 0.87 7.04 -6.15
N CYS A 5 0.90 5.75 -6.46
CA CYS A 5 0.36 4.69 -5.64
C CYS A 5 1.47 4.12 -4.76
N ASP A 6 1.34 4.27 -3.44
CA ASP A 6 2.19 3.61 -2.46
C ASP A 6 1.69 2.20 -2.19
N THR A 7 2.59 1.22 -2.23
CA THR A 7 2.21 -0.18 -1.99
C THR A 7 3.15 -0.84 -0.99
N ARG A 8 2.54 -1.42 0.04
CA ARG A 8 3.18 -2.37 0.96
C ARG A 8 2.81 -3.78 0.52
N MET A 9 3.79 -4.62 0.23
CA MET A 9 3.58 -5.98 -0.22
C MET A 9 4.31 -6.98 0.66
N THR A 10 3.64 -8.08 0.99
CA THR A 10 4.20 -9.22 1.71
C THR A 10 4.18 -10.45 0.80
N ILE A 11 5.33 -11.12 0.68
CA ILE A 11 5.45 -12.40 -0.01
C ILE A 11 5.67 -13.48 1.04
N GLU A 12 4.75 -14.43 1.14
CA GLU A 12 4.73 -15.50 2.13
C GLU A 12 4.79 -16.87 1.45
N GLY A 13 5.57 -17.79 2.02
CA GLY A 13 5.64 -19.16 1.50
C GLY A 13 6.72 -20.03 2.16
N PRO A 14 7.10 -21.15 1.51
CA PRO A 14 8.21 -21.99 1.94
C PRO A 14 9.52 -21.19 1.95
N LYS A 15 10.38 -21.47 2.94
CA LYS A 15 11.63 -20.73 3.19
C LYS A 15 12.51 -20.57 1.96
N ASP A 16 12.74 -21.67 1.27
CA ASP A 16 13.60 -21.73 0.09
C ASP A 16 13.10 -20.83 -1.05
N GLN A 17 11.77 -20.78 -1.26
CA GLN A 17 11.19 -19.93 -2.29
C GLN A 17 11.18 -18.45 -1.89
N VAL A 18 10.87 -18.16 -0.63
CA VAL A 18 10.89 -16.79 -0.09
C VAL A 18 12.30 -16.20 -0.14
N GLU A 19 13.30 -16.95 0.33
CA GLU A 19 14.71 -16.54 0.26
C GLU A 19 15.18 -16.37 -1.19
N ASN A 20 14.80 -17.29 -2.09
CA ASN A 20 15.18 -17.23 -3.49
C ASN A 20 14.62 -16.01 -4.20
N ILE A 21 13.31 -15.77 -4.09
CA ILE A 21 12.70 -14.60 -4.77
C ILE A 21 13.23 -13.29 -4.21
N ARG A 22 13.39 -13.16 -2.89
CA ARG A 22 14.03 -11.98 -2.27
C ARG A 22 15.45 -11.75 -2.82
N LYS A 23 16.26 -12.80 -2.89
CA LYS A 23 17.63 -12.73 -3.44
C LYS A 23 17.62 -12.26 -4.90
N LEU A 24 16.71 -12.76 -5.72
CA LEU A 24 16.59 -12.36 -7.12
C LEU A 24 16.19 -10.88 -7.24
N ILE A 25 15.22 -10.41 -6.45
CA ILE A 25 14.82 -9.01 -6.45
C ILE A 25 16.00 -8.11 -6.06
N LEU A 26 16.72 -8.44 -4.98
CA LEU A 26 17.92 -7.71 -4.56
C LEU A 26 19.01 -7.69 -5.64
N GLN A 27 19.19 -8.80 -6.37
CA GLN A 27 20.12 -8.87 -7.47
C GLN A 27 19.70 -7.96 -8.63
N TRP A 28 18.43 -8.02 -9.05
CA TRP A 28 17.90 -7.25 -10.17
C TRP A 28 17.86 -5.74 -9.90
N THR A 29 17.70 -5.36 -8.64
CA THR A 29 17.72 -3.96 -8.19
C THR A 29 19.10 -3.50 -7.71
N SER A 30 20.13 -4.30 -7.86
CA SER A 30 21.50 -3.90 -7.51
C SER A 30 22.09 -2.92 -8.52
N LYS A 31 22.99 -2.03 -8.04
CA LYS A 31 23.72 -1.09 -8.90
C LYS A 31 24.53 -1.75 -10.01
N ASN A 32 24.95 -3.00 -9.80
CA ASN A 32 25.74 -3.75 -10.78
C ASN A 32 24.87 -4.33 -11.91
N TYR A 33 23.59 -4.55 -11.65
CA TYR A 33 22.63 -5.11 -12.62
C TYR A 33 21.91 -4.03 -13.40
N ALA A 34 21.43 -3.00 -12.73
CA ALA A 34 20.64 -1.93 -13.30
C ALA A 34 21.51 -0.99 -14.13
N LYS A 35 21.46 -1.14 -15.46
CA LYS A 35 22.22 -0.34 -16.44
C LYS A 35 21.32 0.63 -17.21
N ASN A 36 20.42 1.31 -16.51
CA ASN A 36 19.48 2.24 -17.12
C ASN A 36 19.48 3.58 -16.37
N ASP A 37 18.91 4.59 -17.01
CA ASP A 37 18.85 5.96 -16.46
C ASP A 37 17.73 6.15 -15.42
N PHE A 38 16.88 5.13 -15.19
CA PHE A 38 15.76 5.20 -14.24
C PHE A 38 16.16 4.85 -12.79
N GLY A 39 17.42 4.43 -12.59
CA GLY A 39 17.92 4.04 -11.27
C GLY A 39 17.77 2.55 -10.95
N HIS A 40 18.48 2.11 -9.93
CA HIS A 40 18.57 0.68 -9.59
C HIS A 40 17.29 0.13 -8.94
N GLY A 41 16.52 0.93 -8.21
CA GLY A 41 15.24 0.54 -7.61
C GLY A 41 14.07 0.47 -8.59
N TRP A 42 14.25 0.89 -9.84
CA TRP A 42 13.16 0.90 -10.81
C TRP A 42 12.55 -0.49 -11.03
N LEU A 43 11.21 -0.57 -10.96
CA LEU A 43 10.46 -1.84 -11.10
C LEU A 43 10.73 -2.55 -12.44
N GLY A 44 11.03 -1.81 -13.50
CA GLY A 44 11.43 -2.38 -14.78
C GLY A 44 12.69 -3.24 -14.72
N ASN A 45 13.58 -3.02 -13.74
CA ASN A 45 14.74 -3.91 -13.53
C ASN A 45 14.30 -5.29 -13.06
N VAL A 46 13.27 -5.37 -12.25
CA VAL A 46 12.69 -6.63 -11.78
C VAL A 46 12.02 -7.35 -12.96
N VAL A 47 11.23 -6.65 -13.75
CA VAL A 47 10.58 -7.19 -14.97
C VAL A 47 11.61 -7.75 -15.96
N LEU A 48 12.65 -6.96 -16.28
CA LEU A 48 13.74 -7.39 -17.17
C LEU A 48 14.55 -8.54 -16.58
N GLY A 49 14.86 -8.48 -15.27
CA GLY A 49 15.57 -9.53 -14.56
C GLY A 49 14.81 -10.85 -14.54
N ALA A 50 13.51 -10.77 -14.45
CA ALA A 50 12.61 -11.92 -14.56
C ALA A 50 12.48 -12.46 -16.00
N GLY A 51 13.05 -11.77 -16.99
CA GLY A 51 13.04 -12.17 -18.40
C GLY A 51 11.72 -11.84 -19.11
N PHE A 52 11.03 -10.80 -18.66
CA PHE A 52 9.86 -10.22 -19.32
C PHE A 52 10.21 -8.89 -20.00
N SER A 53 9.39 -8.46 -20.94
CA SER A 53 9.41 -7.10 -21.50
C SER A 53 8.51 -6.18 -20.68
N TYR A 54 8.75 -4.88 -20.76
CA TYR A 54 7.87 -3.86 -20.17
C TYR A 54 7.33 -2.92 -21.25
N GLY A 55 6.14 -2.37 -21.00
CA GLY A 55 5.49 -1.45 -21.92
C GLY A 55 5.01 -2.09 -23.23
N GLY A 56 4.15 -1.39 -23.97
CA GLY A 56 3.50 -1.92 -25.17
C GLY A 56 2.39 -2.94 -24.86
N GLU A 57 1.80 -3.52 -25.91
CA GLU A 57 0.62 -4.39 -25.78
C GLU A 57 0.87 -5.71 -25.00
N ASN A 58 2.12 -6.19 -24.92
CA ASN A 58 2.48 -7.45 -24.28
C ASN A 58 3.51 -7.29 -23.14
N GLY A 59 3.80 -6.06 -22.73
CA GLY A 59 4.76 -5.79 -21.67
C GLY A 59 4.07 -5.65 -20.31
N LEU A 60 4.81 -6.01 -19.25
CA LEU A 60 4.31 -5.85 -17.88
C LEU A 60 4.36 -4.38 -17.45
N SER A 61 3.39 -3.96 -16.65
CA SER A 61 3.40 -2.64 -16.00
C SER A 61 4.53 -2.58 -14.97
N CYS A 62 5.36 -1.55 -15.02
CA CYS A 62 6.51 -1.43 -14.12
C CYS A 62 6.93 0.03 -13.86
N ARG A 63 6.01 0.96 -14.06
CA ARG A 63 6.32 2.38 -13.86
C ARG A 63 6.31 2.72 -12.38
N GLY A 64 7.47 2.65 -11.76
CA GLY A 64 7.63 2.90 -10.34
C GLY A 64 8.99 2.44 -9.82
N SER A 65 9.17 2.46 -8.52
CA SER A 65 10.43 2.08 -7.88
C SER A 65 10.19 1.40 -6.54
N ILE A 66 10.98 0.37 -6.26
CA ILE A 66 11.09 -0.24 -4.93
C ILE A 66 11.83 0.75 -4.03
N THR A 67 11.25 1.03 -2.89
CA THR A 67 11.81 1.94 -1.87
C THR A 67 12.49 1.17 -0.75
N GLU A 68 11.96 -0.02 -0.40
CA GLU A 68 12.52 -0.85 0.65
C GLU A 68 12.26 -2.34 0.40
N ILE A 69 13.18 -3.20 0.87
CA ILE A 69 13.05 -4.66 0.86
C ILE A 69 13.47 -5.15 2.25
N GLY A 70 12.52 -5.67 3.01
CA GLY A 70 12.72 -6.21 4.35
C GLY A 70 13.51 -7.53 4.38
N GLU A 71 13.85 -7.99 5.58
CA GLU A 71 14.49 -9.27 5.80
C GLU A 71 13.47 -10.43 5.79
N VAL A 72 13.96 -11.67 5.62
CA VAL A 72 13.10 -12.86 5.72
C VAL A 72 12.86 -13.20 7.18
N GLU A 73 11.60 -13.35 7.55
CA GLU A 73 11.17 -13.69 8.89
C GLU A 73 10.26 -14.94 8.86
N GLU A 74 10.19 -15.65 9.98
CA GLU A 74 9.26 -16.76 10.16
C GLU A 74 7.95 -16.24 10.78
N LYS A 75 6.81 -16.43 10.11
CA LYS A 75 5.49 -16.02 10.61
C LYS A 75 4.86 -17.12 11.46
N ASP A 76 4.87 -18.34 10.92
CA ASP A 76 4.36 -19.57 11.54
C ASP A 76 5.39 -20.69 11.31
N PRO A 77 5.41 -21.79 12.07
CA PRO A 77 6.36 -22.87 11.87
C PRO A 77 6.44 -23.38 10.43
N GLY A 78 7.56 -23.16 9.76
CA GLY A 78 7.80 -23.55 8.37
C GLY A 78 7.24 -22.61 7.32
N LEU A 79 6.64 -21.50 7.71
CA LEU A 79 6.09 -20.48 6.84
C LEU A 79 6.83 -19.15 7.03
N TYR A 80 7.47 -18.70 5.98
CA TYR A 80 8.34 -17.53 5.97
C TYR A 80 7.77 -16.42 5.12
N TYR A 81 8.17 -15.19 5.38
CA TYR A 81 7.76 -14.03 4.59
C TYR A 81 8.87 -12.97 4.58
N PHE A 82 8.77 -12.04 3.64
CA PHE A 82 9.41 -10.74 3.70
C PHE A 82 8.43 -9.69 3.15
N GLN A 83 8.68 -8.45 3.55
CA GLN A 83 7.93 -7.30 3.07
C GLN A 83 8.76 -6.48 2.12
N LEU A 84 8.11 -5.82 1.19
CA LEU A 84 8.69 -4.81 0.33
C LEU A 84 7.74 -3.65 0.14
N TRP A 85 8.31 -2.47 -0.04
CA TRP A 85 7.60 -1.23 -0.31
C TRP A 85 7.99 -0.72 -1.68
N TYR A 86 7.02 -0.25 -2.43
CA TYR A 86 7.25 0.37 -3.72
C TYR A 86 6.21 1.44 -4.01
N ILE A 87 6.60 2.39 -4.86
CA ILE A 87 5.70 3.37 -5.45
C ILE A 87 5.49 3.02 -6.92
N SER A 88 4.28 3.18 -7.42
CA SER A 88 3.94 3.02 -8.84
C SER A 88 3.06 4.17 -9.33
N ALA A 89 3.07 4.43 -10.63
CA ALA A 89 2.32 5.53 -11.21
C ALA A 89 0.92 5.07 -11.62
N TRP A 90 -0.12 5.77 -11.13
CA TRP A 90 -1.54 5.67 -11.44
C TRP A 90 -2.27 4.40 -11.00
N GLU A 91 -1.56 3.31 -10.74
CA GLU A 91 -2.17 2.03 -10.35
C GLU A 91 -1.18 1.19 -9.55
N ASP A 92 -1.67 0.24 -8.79
CA ASP A 92 -0.83 -0.81 -8.23
C ASP A 92 -0.34 -1.72 -9.39
N VAL A 93 0.80 -2.37 -9.19
CA VAL A 93 1.37 -3.30 -10.16
C VAL A 93 1.31 -4.74 -9.66
N SER A 94 0.25 -5.08 -8.92
CA SER A 94 0.05 -6.41 -8.32
C SER A 94 0.04 -7.54 -9.35
N GLU A 95 -0.57 -7.33 -10.52
CA GLU A 95 -0.57 -8.33 -11.60
C GLU A 95 0.84 -8.65 -12.09
N THR A 96 1.70 -7.63 -12.22
CA THR A 96 3.11 -7.82 -12.58
C THR A 96 3.83 -8.71 -11.57
N TRP A 97 3.63 -8.47 -10.27
CA TRP A 97 4.20 -9.26 -9.21
C TRP A 97 3.65 -10.69 -9.20
N GLN A 98 2.36 -10.87 -9.45
CA GLN A 98 1.74 -12.20 -9.54
C GLN A 98 2.41 -13.04 -10.63
N ILE A 99 2.60 -12.50 -11.83
CA ILE A 99 3.26 -13.17 -12.96
C ILE A 99 4.71 -13.54 -12.61
N ILE A 100 5.44 -12.66 -11.92
CA ILE A 100 6.82 -12.91 -11.49
C ILE A 100 6.86 -14.03 -10.45
N LEU A 101 5.96 -14.01 -9.46
CA LEU A 101 5.88 -15.04 -8.43
C LEU A 101 5.51 -16.41 -9.00
N GLU A 102 4.57 -16.48 -9.92
CA GLU A 102 4.20 -17.75 -10.60
C GLU A 102 5.42 -18.41 -11.28
N LYS A 103 6.35 -17.61 -11.80
CA LYS A 103 7.55 -18.11 -12.45
C LYS A 103 8.66 -18.54 -11.49
N PHE A 104 8.88 -17.81 -10.41
CA PHE A 104 10.08 -17.96 -9.56
C PHE A 104 9.81 -18.48 -8.16
N ALA A 105 8.57 -18.37 -7.68
CA ALA A 105 8.14 -18.77 -6.36
C ALA A 105 6.65 -19.21 -6.36
N PRO A 106 6.28 -20.25 -7.14
CA PRO A 106 4.88 -20.62 -7.39
C PRO A 106 4.12 -21.10 -6.16
N SER A 107 4.82 -21.48 -5.08
CA SER A 107 4.19 -21.82 -3.80
C SER A 107 4.05 -20.65 -2.84
N CYS A 108 4.55 -19.47 -3.22
CA CYS A 108 4.36 -18.26 -2.44
C CYS A 108 3.02 -17.61 -2.72
N LYS A 109 2.50 -16.93 -1.70
CA LYS A 109 1.33 -16.07 -1.78
C LYS A 109 1.77 -14.62 -1.64
N MET A 110 1.06 -13.74 -2.29
CA MET A 110 1.25 -12.31 -2.19
C MET A 110 0.06 -11.69 -1.46
N TYR A 111 0.36 -10.86 -0.48
CA TYR A 111 -0.58 -9.97 0.18
C TYR A 111 -0.10 -8.55 -0.06
N TYR A 112 -1.01 -7.62 -0.31
CA TYR A 112 -0.64 -6.22 -0.49
C TYR A 112 -1.72 -5.28 0.03
N CYS A 113 -1.28 -4.08 0.35
CA CYS A 113 -2.09 -2.93 0.65
C CYS A 113 -1.55 -1.76 -0.17
N ALA A 114 -2.39 -1.19 -1.02
CA ALA A 114 -2.02 -0.13 -1.95
C ALA A 114 -2.92 1.07 -1.77
N GLU A 115 -2.33 2.27 -1.81
CA GLU A 115 -3.03 3.53 -1.60
C GLU A 115 -2.58 4.60 -2.60
N GLU A 116 -3.53 5.35 -3.11
CA GLU A 116 -3.32 6.55 -3.90
C GLU A 116 -4.36 7.59 -3.43
N LEU A 117 -3.89 8.60 -2.75
CA LEU A 117 -4.73 9.44 -1.90
C LEU A 117 -5.37 10.60 -2.62
N GLU A 118 -4.78 11.04 -3.73
CA GLU A 118 -5.39 12.05 -4.59
C GLU A 118 -6.58 11.45 -5.36
N GLY A 119 -6.52 10.14 -5.70
CA GLY A 119 -7.56 9.41 -6.41
C GLY A 119 -8.57 8.65 -5.55
N ASP A 120 -8.54 8.80 -4.21
CA ASP A 120 -9.43 8.08 -3.29
C ASP A 120 -9.27 6.54 -3.33
N PHE A 121 -8.06 6.05 -3.62
CA PHE A 121 -7.78 4.64 -3.80
C PHE A 121 -7.09 4.05 -2.56
N PHE A 122 -7.74 3.08 -1.92
CA PHE A 122 -7.18 2.32 -0.81
C PHE A 122 -7.69 0.88 -0.90
N ILE A 123 -6.82 -0.05 -1.34
CA ILE A 123 -7.20 -1.44 -1.59
C ILE A 123 -6.27 -2.44 -0.92
N THR A 124 -6.80 -3.66 -0.69
CA THR A 124 -6.00 -4.81 -0.25
C THR A 124 -6.60 -6.11 -0.77
N ASN A 125 -5.76 -7.10 -1.01
CA ASN A 125 -6.18 -8.49 -1.20
C ASN A 125 -6.14 -9.30 0.11
N ASP A 126 -5.71 -8.72 1.23
CA ASP A 126 -5.63 -9.39 2.54
C ASP A 126 -6.95 -9.37 3.30
N LYS A 127 -7.96 -10.06 2.77
CA LYS A 127 -9.31 -10.14 3.35
C LYS A 127 -9.35 -10.67 4.79
N ASN A 128 -8.34 -11.41 5.20
CA ASN A 128 -8.25 -12.01 6.53
C ASN A 128 -7.39 -11.20 7.50
N LYS A 129 -6.88 -10.05 7.08
CA LYS A 129 -6.03 -9.17 7.89
C LYS A 129 -4.80 -9.89 8.47
N ARG A 130 -4.17 -10.72 7.64
CA ARG A 130 -3.01 -11.51 8.05
C ARG A 130 -1.77 -10.63 8.28
N TYR A 131 -1.64 -9.56 7.49
CA TYR A 131 -0.53 -8.62 7.48
C TYR A 131 -0.96 -7.15 7.58
N TYR A 132 -2.17 -6.82 7.11
CA TYR A 132 -2.68 -5.45 7.04
C TYR A 132 -4.00 -5.35 7.80
N GLU A 133 -3.93 -4.77 8.99
CA GLU A 133 -5.09 -4.66 9.91
C GLU A 133 -5.89 -3.39 9.68
N GLU A 134 -5.30 -2.42 9.01
CA GLU A 134 -5.90 -1.11 8.74
C GLU A 134 -7.08 -1.24 7.79
N GLU A 135 -8.15 -0.51 8.08
CA GLU A 135 -9.37 -0.49 7.26
C GLU A 135 -9.73 0.91 6.78
N CYS A 136 -9.06 1.92 7.32
CA CYS A 136 -9.34 3.32 7.02
C CYS A 136 -8.04 4.12 7.09
N ILE A 137 -7.95 5.13 6.22
CA ILE A 137 -6.96 6.19 6.30
C ILE A 137 -7.72 7.49 6.58
N ILE A 138 -7.26 8.22 7.57
CA ILE A 138 -7.69 9.59 7.82
C ILE A 138 -6.60 10.51 7.30
N ASP A 139 -6.93 11.30 6.31
CA ASP A 139 -6.11 12.38 5.80
C ASP A 139 -6.81 13.69 6.16
N SER A 140 -6.28 14.41 7.16
CA SER A 140 -6.97 15.60 7.65
C SER A 140 -6.01 16.65 8.20
N TYR A 141 -6.30 17.89 7.87
CA TYR A 141 -5.66 19.05 8.45
C TYR A 141 -6.71 20.10 8.81
N LEU A 142 -6.73 20.51 10.06
CA LEU A 142 -7.58 21.61 10.57
C LEU A 142 -6.69 22.63 11.27
N GLU A 143 -6.90 23.89 10.95
CA GLU A 143 -6.20 24.99 11.62
C GLU A 143 -6.68 25.20 13.06
N GLU A 144 -5.84 25.82 13.89
CA GLU A 144 -6.18 26.15 15.29
C GLU A 144 -7.44 27.04 15.42
N THR A 145 -7.76 27.78 14.37
CA THR A 145 -8.94 28.64 14.28
C THR A 145 -10.23 27.88 13.98
N ASN A 146 -10.15 26.64 13.49
CA ASN A 146 -11.30 25.83 13.17
C ASN A 146 -12.04 25.39 14.44
N PRO A 147 -13.34 25.62 14.57
CA PRO A 147 -14.10 25.23 15.76
C PRO A 147 -14.08 23.73 16.07
N MET A 148 -13.78 22.90 15.07
CA MET A 148 -13.68 21.44 15.22
C MET A 148 -12.29 20.97 15.67
N LYS A 149 -11.23 21.79 15.51
CA LYS A 149 -9.84 21.39 15.82
C LYS A 149 -9.69 20.82 17.24
N MET A 150 -10.25 21.47 18.24
CA MET A 150 -10.17 21.01 19.64
C MET A 150 -10.86 19.66 19.91
N LYS A 151 -11.83 19.28 19.05
CA LYS A 151 -12.56 18.01 19.17
C LYS A 151 -12.05 16.96 18.21
N TRP A 152 -11.29 17.38 17.19
CA TRP A 152 -10.73 16.52 16.17
C TRP A 152 -9.50 15.82 16.74
N ASN A 153 -9.66 14.57 17.15
CA ASN A 153 -8.65 13.78 17.83
C ASN A 153 -7.96 12.76 16.90
N PHE A 154 -7.79 13.13 15.64
CA PHE A 154 -7.03 12.39 14.67
C PHE A 154 -5.73 13.11 14.35
N ASP A 155 -4.67 12.32 14.11
CA ASP A 155 -3.44 12.83 13.54
C ASP A 155 -3.65 13.25 12.08
N GLU A 156 -2.75 14.05 11.53
CA GLU A 156 -2.84 14.54 10.15
C GLU A 156 -2.91 13.40 9.14
N TRP A 157 -2.29 12.28 9.50
CA TRP A 157 -2.27 11.05 8.72
C TRP A 157 -2.38 9.85 9.65
N GLU A 158 -3.53 9.19 9.69
CA GLU A 158 -3.77 8.11 10.64
C GLU A 158 -4.38 6.86 9.97
N TYR A 159 -3.75 5.71 10.17
CA TYR A 159 -4.23 4.40 9.74
C TYR A 159 -4.93 3.71 10.91
N ILE A 160 -6.20 3.37 10.76
CA ILE A 160 -6.99 2.76 11.83
C ILE A 160 -7.97 1.71 11.32
N ASP A 161 -8.44 0.85 12.23
CA ASP A 161 -9.55 -0.05 11.97
C ASP A 161 -10.92 0.65 12.09
N ARG A 162 -11.96 0.02 11.52
CA ARG A 162 -13.34 0.59 11.53
C ARG A 162 -13.91 0.79 12.92
N LYS A 163 -13.53 -0.03 13.89
CA LYS A 163 -14.02 0.08 15.27
C LYS A 163 -13.46 1.34 15.91
N THR A 164 -12.16 1.54 15.83
CA THR A 164 -11.45 2.72 16.34
C THR A 164 -11.98 3.98 15.65
N LEU A 165 -12.16 3.98 14.32
CA LEU A 165 -12.78 5.09 13.60
C LEU A 165 -14.16 5.42 14.15
N LYS A 166 -15.02 4.42 14.33
CA LYS A 166 -16.36 4.62 14.87
C LYS A 166 -16.34 5.19 16.30
N GLU A 167 -15.44 4.70 17.14
CA GLU A 167 -15.29 5.17 18.51
C GLU A 167 -14.85 6.64 18.56
N LYS A 168 -13.78 6.99 17.83
CA LYS A 168 -13.29 8.38 17.75
C LYS A 168 -14.35 9.33 17.19
N LEU A 169 -14.97 9.01 16.06
CA LEU A 169 -16.02 9.85 15.47
C LEU A 169 -17.26 9.96 16.37
N SER A 170 -17.62 8.91 17.14
CA SER A 170 -18.72 8.97 18.09
C SER A 170 -18.46 9.91 19.26
N GLN A 171 -17.22 10.07 19.68
CA GLN A 171 -16.83 11.07 20.69
C GLN A 171 -17.06 12.50 20.19
N ILE A 172 -16.88 12.73 18.89
CA ILE A 172 -17.01 14.05 18.26
C ILE A 172 -18.48 14.38 17.95
N PHE A 173 -19.22 13.45 17.33
CA PHE A 173 -20.54 13.68 16.74
C PHE A 173 -21.69 12.99 17.49
N GLY A 174 -21.41 12.23 18.53
CA GLY A 174 -22.41 11.41 19.23
C GLY A 174 -22.61 10.04 18.59
N SER A 175 -23.36 9.16 19.28
CA SER A 175 -23.58 7.77 18.86
C SER A 175 -24.45 7.67 17.61
N MET A 176 -23.86 7.16 16.50
CA MET A 176 -24.54 6.94 15.21
C MET A 176 -23.96 5.70 14.51
N THR A 177 -24.53 5.35 13.36
CA THR A 177 -23.93 4.35 12.46
C THR A 177 -22.67 4.92 11.80
N LEU A 178 -21.68 4.06 11.52
CA LEU A 178 -20.42 4.50 10.93
C LEU A 178 -20.58 5.30 9.62
N PRO A 179 -21.43 4.90 8.66
CA PRO A 179 -21.65 5.71 7.45
C PRO A 179 -22.13 7.15 7.74
N LYS A 180 -23.04 7.33 8.73
CA LYS A 180 -23.49 8.67 9.11
C LYS A 180 -22.41 9.49 9.82
N LEU A 181 -21.54 8.83 10.58
CA LEU A 181 -20.39 9.49 11.21
C LEU A 181 -19.38 9.97 10.16
N ILE A 182 -19.08 9.13 9.17
CA ILE A 182 -18.19 9.48 8.04
C ILE A 182 -18.78 10.64 7.24
N GLU A 183 -20.08 10.59 6.93
CA GLU A 183 -20.77 11.67 6.24
C GLU A 183 -20.66 13.00 6.99
N LYS A 184 -20.84 12.99 8.32
CA LYS A 184 -20.67 14.19 9.14
C LYS A 184 -19.24 14.70 9.16
N ALA A 185 -18.25 13.80 9.22
CA ALA A 185 -16.85 14.17 9.19
C ALA A 185 -16.46 14.83 7.85
N LYS A 186 -16.89 14.26 6.73
CA LYS A 186 -16.68 14.83 5.38
C LYS A 186 -17.38 16.18 5.16
N ASN A 187 -18.39 16.50 5.97
CA ASN A 187 -19.14 17.78 5.92
C ASN A 187 -18.71 18.78 6.99
N ILE A 188 -17.55 18.58 7.64
CA ILE A 188 -16.97 19.61 8.51
C ILE A 188 -16.67 20.86 7.66
N PRO A 189 -17.09 22.06 8.10
CA PRO A 189 -16.72 23.29 7.40
C PRO A 189 -15.20 23.48 7.43
N VAL A 190 -14.59 23.55 6.27
CA VAL A 190 -13.16 23.73 6.08
C VAL A 190 -12.86 24.95 5.20
N THR A 191 -11.73 25.59 5.39
CA THR A 191 -11.20 26.63 4.52
C THR A 191 -10.53 26.02 3.28
N ASN A 192 -9.97 26.83 2.39
CA ASN A 192 -9.22 26.35 1.23
C ASN A 192 -7.88 25.67 1.60
N GLU A 193 -7.42 25.86 2.83
CA GLU A 193 -6.15 25.33 3.35
C GLU A 193 -6.37 24.15 4.29
N GLU A 194 -7.61 23.81 4.59
CA GLU A 194 -8.01 22.72 5.47
C GLU A 194 -8.68 21.60 4.68
N TRP A 195 -8.56 20.37 5.18
CA TRP A 195 -9.27 19.22 4.61
C TRP A 195 -9.57 18.13 5.65
N VAL A 196 -10.60 17.34 5.38
CA VAL A 196 -10.91 16.10 6.09
C VAL A 196 -11.35 15.07 5.06
N LYS A 197 -10.51 14.09 4.82
CA LYS A 197 -10.78 12.96 3.95
C LYS A 197 -10.74 11.66 4.76
N ILE A 198 -11.61 10.74 4.46
CA ILE A 198 -11.68 9.41 5.06
C ILE A 198 -11.75 8.41 3.93
N HIS A 199 -10.67 7.67 3.77
CA HIS A 199 -10.55 6.61 2.75
C HIS A 199 -10.83 5.27 3.42
N MET A 200 -11.82 4.55 2.91
CA MET A 200 -12.18 3.22 3.39
C MET A 200 -11.54 2.17 2.49
N ILE A 201 -10.93 1.15 3.10
CA ILE A 201 -10.30 0.07 2.34
C ILE A 201 -11.33 -0.72 1.52
N GLU A 202 -10.95 -1.02 0.29
CA GLU A 202 -11.67 -1.93 -0.60
C GLU A 202 -10.91 -3.26 -0.71
N TYR A 203 -11.63 -4.37 -0.60
CA TYR A 203 -11.07 -5.71 -0.70
C TYR A 203 -11.23 -6.24 -2.14
N VAL A 204 -10.13 -6.49 -2.81
CA VAL A 204 -10.03 -6.99 -4.18
C VAL A 204 -9.73 -8.49 -4.26
#